data_efca6b8f1c198845419c9fe8687ee3cd
#
_entry.id   efca6b8f1c198845419c9fe8687ee3cd
#
_cell.length_a   1.000
_cell.length_b   1.000
_cell.length_c   1.000
_cell.angle_alpha   90.00
_cell.angle_beta   90.00
_cell.angle_gamma   90.00
#
_symmetry.space_group_name_H-M   'P 1'
#
loop_
_entity.id
_entity.type
_entity.pdbx_description
1 polymer ?
#
loop_
_entity_poly.entity_id
_entity_poly.type
_entity_poly.pdbx_seq_one_letter_code
_entity_poly.pdbx_strand_id
1 'polypeptide(L)'
;ALMKTLGGTRAFIMAVTLLQLGVIAVIAAAVGAALGYVAQAWLIHALRGLLAVTSLPPPSLAPIVLAILTAIAVLAGFALPPLLQLSRVPAIRVLRRDVGPPPLVIWLAFWPAAIAIIGLIYWVVRDFVLMAGFVTGLAIFVAVLALGGAMLVRVAGALRGHVGVAWRYGVANLARRRAESVVQVVAFGLGIMVLLLLALVRRDLLEDWRASLPADVPNFFFVNIPPGDRDAFLAYLHEAGAEVSRALPMIRGRMTAINGRLLDELSFPKEDGDGFASREQNLTWSTGLGADNELVAGRWWRPEDAGQPLVSIATEYRDSIGLKLGDRLSFDVAGESFTVQVASVRQVKWDSFQPNFFLVFPPGLLDATAGTWMTSAYFAPGEPRPIAQLVKRFPSVSVFDLDSILAQVRGVIDKAAVAVQSVFLFTLLAGFTVLLAAVQASRDERRFES
;
A
#
# COMPACT_ATOMS: atom_id res chain seq x y z
N ALA A 1 -11.57 -48.72 -4.98
CA ALA A 1 -11.31 -50.14 -5.31
C ALA A 1 -12.61 -50.97 -5.24
N LEU A 2 -13.35 -50.93 -4.14
CA LEU A 2 -14.61 -51.68 -3.96
C LEU A 2 -15.66 -51.43 -5.05
N MET A 3 -15.85 -50.18 -5.49
CA MET A 3 -16.77 -49.83 -6.58
C MET A 3 -16.34 -50.46 -7.93
N LYS A 4 -15.03 -50.60 -8.18
CA LYS A 4 -14.52 -51.29 -9.38
C LYS A 4 -14.75 -52.81 -9.35
N THR A 5 -14.64 -53.41 -8.17
CA THR A 5 -14.93 -54.86 -8.03
C THR A 5 -16.41 -55.17 -8.15
N LEU A 6 -17.29 -54.18 -7.85
CA LEU A 6 -18.75 -54.26 -8.04
C LEU A 6 -19.20 -53.86 -9.46
N GLY A 7 -18.27 -53.73 -10.44
CA GLY A 7 -18.61 -53.46 -11.82
C GLY A 7 -18.75 -51.99 -12.21
N GLY A 8 -18.41 -51.06 -11.29
CA GLY A 8 -18.47 -49.62 -11.60
C GLY A 8 -17.47 -49.19 -12.66
N THR A 9 -17.93 -48.52 -13.71
CA THR A 9 -17.07 -47.96 -14.76
C THR A 9 -16.22 -46.82 -14.21
N ARG A 10 -15.05 -46.54 -14.85
CA ARG A 10 -14.17 -45.44 -14.46
C ARG A 10 -14.88 -44.07 -14.52
N ALA A 11 -15.72 -43.89 -15.55
CA ALA A 11 -16.51 -42.66 -15.71
C ALA A 11 -17.52 -42.48 -14.59
N PHE A 12 -18.20 -43.54 -14.17
CA PHE A 12 -19.17 -43.50 -13.08
C PHE A 12 -18.50 -43.14 -11.74
N ILE A 13 -17.37 -43.74 -11.41
CA ILE A 13 -16.64 -43.45 -10.17
C ILE A 13 -16.15 -41.99 -10.16
N MET A 14 -15.62 -41.52 -11.28
CA MET A 14 -15.19 -40.11 -11.42
C MET A 14 -16.37 -39.13 -11.28
N ALA A 15 -17.49 -39.43 -11.95
CA ALA A 15 -18.67 -38.57 -11.90
C ALA A 15 -19.25 -38.47 -10.47
N VAL A 16 -19.36 -39.62 -9.76
CA VAL A 16 -19.84 -39.63 -8.36
C VAL A 16 -18.91 -38.83 -7.45
N THR A 17 -17.59 -39.01 -7.57
CA THR A 17 -16.65 -38.33 -6.71
C THR A 17 -16.61 -36.82 -7.03
N LEU A 18 -16.66 -36.42 -8.31
CA LEU A 18 -16.74 -35.02 -8.72
C LEU A 18 -18.05 -34.37 -8.25
N LEU A 19 -19.16 -35.11 -8.30
CA LEU A 19 -20.45 -34.62 -7.79
C LEU A 19 -20.40 -34.42 -6.26
N GLN A 20 -19.85 -35.33 -5.51
CA GLN A 20 -19.66 -35.17 -4.06
C GLN A 20 -18.78 -33.96 -3.72
N LEU A 21 -17.65 -33.84 -4.39
CA LEU A 21 -16.77 -32.69 -4.19
C LEU A 21 -17.44 -31.37 -4.62
N GLY A 22 -18.21 -31.39 -5.71
CA GLY A 22 -18.99 -30.25 -6.18
C GLY A 22 -20.03 -29.79 -5.16
N VAL A 23 -20.80 -30.75 -4.57
CA VAL A 23 -21.78 -30.43 -3.52
C VAL A 23 -21.12 -29.82 -2.29
N ILE A 24 -20.01 -30.43 -1.82
CA ILE A 24 -19.24 -29.90 -0.69
C ILE A 24 -18.70 -28.50 -1.00
N ALA A 25 -18.19 -28.29 -2.23
CA ALA A 25 -17.68 -26.98 -2.65
C ALA A 25 -18.78 -25.92 -2.66
N VAL A 26 -19.98 -26.23 -3.15
CA VAL A 26 -21.11 -25.30 -3.15
C VAL A 26 -21.53 -24.94 -1.72
N ILE A 27 -21.63 -25.91 -0.83
CA ILE A 27 -21.96 -25.68 0.57
C ILE A 27 -20.87 -24.83 1.25
N ALA A 28 -19.61 -25.18 1.04
CA ALA A 28 -18.47 -24.42 1.58
C ALA A 28 -18.42 -22.99 1.04
N ALA A 29 -18.68 -22.79 -0.26
CA ALA A 29 -18.76 -21.47 -0.89
C ALA A 29 -19.91 -20.64 -0.32
N ALA A 30 -21.10 -21.24 -0.11
CA ALA A 30 -22.24 -20.55 0.48
C ALA A 30 -21.96 -20.11 1.93
N VAL A 31 -21.38 -21.01 2.75
CA VAL A 31 -20.98 -20.69 4.14
C VAL A 31 -19.89 -19.60 4.14
N GLY A 32 -18.87 -19.74 3.28
CA GLY A 32 -17.81 -18.75 3.15
C GLY A 32 -18.32 -17.38 2.72
N ALA A 33 -19.24 -17.33 1.75
CA ALA A 33 -19.88 -16.10 1.31
C ALA A 33 -20.71 -15.46 2.41
N ALA A 34 -21.47 -16.23 3.18
CA ALA A 34 -22.25 -15.74 4.32
C ALA A 34 -21.34 -15.15 5.40
N LEU A 35 -20.26 -15.84 5.76
CA LEU A 35 -19.26 -15.35 6.72
C LEU A 35 -18.55 -14.09 6.21
N GLY A 36 -18.19 -14.07 4.93
CA GLY A 36 -17.60 -12.90 4.28
C GLY A 36 -18.54 -11.69 4.30
N TYR A 37 -19.84 -11.90 4.06
CA TYR A 37 -20.85 -10.83 4.14
C TYR A 37 -21.00 -10.28 5.57
N VAL A 38 -21.04 -11.17 6.57
CA VAL A 38 -21.07 -10.75 7.99
C VAL A 38 -19.82 -9.96 8.37
N ALA A 39 -18.64 -10.43 7.93
CA ALA A 39 -17.37 -9.75 8.15
C ALA A 39 -17.36 -8.36 7.50
N GLN A 40 -17.85 -8.26 6.27
CA GLN A 40 -17.98 -6.98 5.57
C GLN A 40 -18.95 -6.03 6.28
N ALA A 41 -20.12 -6.52 6.72
CA ALA A 41 -21.10 -5.70 7.44
C ALA A 41 -20.51 -5.17 8.76
N TRP A 42 -19.77 -6.01 9.47
CA TRP A 42 -19.06 -5.60 10.69
C TRP A 42 -17.97 -4.56 10.39
N LEU A 43 -17.19 -4.75 9.34
CA LEU A 43 -16.16 -3.81 8.90
C LEU A 43 -16.75 -2.46 8.52
N ILE A 44 -17.84 -2.45 7.73
CA ILE A 44 -18.58 -1.23 7.38
C ILE A 44 -19.06 -0.52 8.64
N HIS A 45 -19.59 -1.25 9.62
CA HIS A 45 -20.04 -0.66 10.89
C HIS A 45 -18.87 -0.03 11.67
N ALA A 46 -17.72 -0.70 11.73
CA ALA A 46 -16.52 -0.17 12.37
C ALA A 46 -15.96 1.08 11.67
N LEU A 47 -16.15 1.19 10.36
CA LEU A 47 -15.65 2.30 9.54
C LEU A 47 -16.65 3.44 9.35
N ARG A 48 -17.92 3.32 9.78
CA ARG A 48 -18.98 4.34 9.61
C ARG A 48 -18.63 5.73 10.14
N GLY A 49 -17.76 5.82 11.16
CA GLY A 49 -17.28 7.10 11.68
C GLY A 49 -16.14 7.75 10.88
N LEU A 50 -15.68 7.12 9.78
CA LEU A 50 -14.56 7.60 8.94
C LEU A 50 -15.04 8.23 7.65
N LEU A 51 -16.06 7.62 7.07
CA LEU A 51 -16.57 8.02 5.78
C LEU A 51 -17.65 9.05 6.05
N ALA A 52 -17.40 10.30 5.66
CA ALA A 52 -18.42 11.35 5.64
C ALA A 52 -19.59 11.04 4.69
N VAL A 53 -19.66 9.79 4.22
CA VAL A 53 -20.68 9.30 3.27
C VAL A 53 -21.78 8.61 4.06
N THR A 54 -22.98 9.15 3.94
CA THR A 54 -24.18 8.65 4.62
C THR A 54 -24.66 7.28 4.11
N SER A 55 -24.25 6.88 2.90
CA SER A 55 -24.54 5.55 2.33
C SER A 55 -23.39 5.07 1.46
N LEU A 56 -22.84 3.89 1.76
CA LEU A 56 -21.93 3.20 0.86
C LEU A 56 -22.73 2.51 -0.25
N PRO A 57 -22.25 2.52 -1.50
CA PRO A 57 -22.87 1.75 -2.58
C PRO A 57 -22.91 0.27 -2.21
N PRO A 58 -23.91 -0.50 -2.70
CA PRO A 58 -23.96 -1.92 -2.47
C PRO A 58 -22.68 -2.61 -2.98
N PRO A 59 -22.22 -3.69 -2.32
CA PRO A 59 -21.01 -4.37 -2.73
C PRO A 59 -21.12 -4.86 -4.18
N SER A 60 -20.06 -4.67 -4.95
CA SER A 60 -19.99 -5.17 -6.32
C SER A 60 -20.00 -6.72 -6.32
N LEU A 61 -20.49 -7.33 -7.38
CA LEU A 61 -20.47 -8.81 -7.53
C LEU A 61 -19.07 -9.35 -7.82
N ALA A 62 -18.14 -8.49 -8.22
CA ALA A 62 -16.79 -8.90 -8.60
C ALA A 62 -16.02 -9.68 -7.53
N PRO A 63 -15.99 -9.30 -6.23
CA PRO A 63 -15.35 -10.10 -5.18
C PRO A 63 -15.98 -11.48 -4.99
N ILE A 64 -17.31 -11.58 -5.15
CA ILE A 64 -18.03 -12.86 -5.02
C ILE A 64 -17.64 -13.79 -6.18
N VAL A 65 -17.64 -13.28 -7.41
CA VAL A 65 -17.21 -14.02 -8.59
C VAL A 65 -15.75 -14.47 -8.45
N LEU A 66 -14.87 -13.57 -8.02
CA LEU A 66 -13.45 -13.90 -7.78
C LEU A 66 -13.29 -14.99 -6.72
N ALA A 67 -14.02 -14.92 -5.61
CA ALA A 67 -13.98 -15.93 -4.55
C ALA A 67 -14.45 -17.30 -5.07
N ILE A 68 -15.52 -17.35 -5.86
CA ILE A 68 -16.02 -18.58 -6.46
C ILE A 68 -15.01 -19.17 -7.46
N LEU A 69 -14.44 -18.31 -8.34
CA LEU A 69 -13.42 -18.75 -9.30
C LEU A 69 -12.17 -19.27 -8.59
N THR A 70 -11.74 -18.61 -7.52
CA THR A 70 -10.61 -19.08 -6.69
C THR A 70 -10.92 -20.40 -6.04
N ALA A 71 -12.11 -20.57 -5.46
CA ALA A 71 -12.53 -21.83 -4.84
C ALA A 71 -12.57 -22.97 -5.88
N ILE A 72 -13.10 -22.74 -7.07
CA ILE A 72 -13.14 -23.72 -8.17
C ILE A 72 -11.71 -24.06 -8.64
N ALA A 73 -10.86 -23.05 -8.82
CA ALA A 73 -9.48 -23.27 -9.26
C ALA A 73 -8.69 -24.10 -8.25
N VAL A 74 -8.82 -23.79 -6.96
CA VAL A 74 -8.18 -24.54 -5.87
C VAL A 74 -8.74 -25.96 -5.81
N LEU A 75 -10.06 -26.12 -5.81
CA LEU A 75 -10.70 -27.46 -5.75
C LEU A 75 -10.27 -28.30 -6.97
N ALA A 76 -10.40 -27.76 -8.18
CA ALA A 76 -10.01 -28.47 -9.38
C ALA A 76 -8.51 -28.81 -9.38
N GLY A 77 -7.67 -27.85 -9.00
CA GLY A 77 -6.23 -28.02 -8.96
C GLY A 77 -5.74 -29.07 -7.98
N PHE A 78 -6.34 -29.16 -6.80
CA PHE A 78 -5.93 -30.11 -5.77
C PHE A 78 -6.71 -31.45 -5.79
N ALA A 79 -7.95 -31.44 -6.26
CA ALA A 79 -8.75 -32.66 -6.32
C ALA A 79 -8.59 -33.47 -7.61
N LEU A 80 -8.43 -32.82 -8.77
CA LEU A 80 -8.29 -33.53 -10.06
C LEU A 80 -7.07 -34.47 -10.13
N PRO A 81 -5.86 -34.08 -9.71
CA PRO A 81 -4.69 -34.95 -9.80
C PRO A 81 -4.84 -36.27 -9.07
N PRO A 82 -5.27 -36.35 -7.80
CA PRO A 82 -5.51 -37.63 -7.13
C PRO A 82 -6.66 -38.41 -7.77
N LEU A 83 -7.73 -37.76 -8.23
CA LEU A 83 -8.85 -38.42 -8.90
C LEU A 83 -8.45 -39.10 -10.22
N LEU A 84 -7.65 -38.43 -11.04
CA LEU A 84 -7.12 -38.99 -12.27
C LEU A 84 -6.25 -40.23 -12.00
N GLN A 85 -5.51 -40.23 -10.88
CA GLN A 85 -4.72 -41.38 -10.47
C GLN A 85 -5.58 -42.52 -9.93
N LEU A 86 -6.62 -42.25 -9.15
CA LEU A 86 -7.58 -43.24 -8.65
C LEU A 86 -8.20 -44.00 -9.82
N SER A 87 -8.45 -43.34 -10.95
CA SER A 87 -8.98 -43.95 -12.16
C SER A 87 -8.02 -45.00 -12.78
N ARG A 88 -6.71 -44.83 -12.62
CA ARG A 88 -5.65 -45.67 -13.21
C ARG A 88 -5.23 -46.84 -12.29
N VAL A 89 -5.67 -46.89 -11.04
CA VAL A 89 -5.31 -47.94 -10.09
C VAL A 89 -6.03 -49.26 -10.47
N PRO A 90 -5.30 -50.35 -10.79
CA PRO A 90 -5.90 -51.63 -11.08
C PRO A 90 -6.52 -52.25 -9.83
N ALA A 91 -7.59 -53.03 -10.00
CA ALA A 91 -8.32 -53.65 -8.90
C ALA A 91 -7.43 -54.60 -8.03
N ILE A 92 -6.41 -55.20 -8.62
CA ILE A 92 -5.47 -56.11 -7.94
C ILE A 92 -4.61 -55.42 -6.86
N ARG A 93 -4.57 -54.07 -6.85
CA ARG A 93 -3.84 -53.30 -5.84
C ARG A 93 -4.47 -53.39 -4.43
N VAL A 94 -5.71 -53.84 -4.32
CA VAL A 94 -6.36 -54.08 -3.03
C VAL A 94 -5.71 -55.25 -2.29
N LEU A 95 -5.08 -56.18 -3.05
CA LEU A 95 -4.47 -57.39 -2.52
C LEU A 95 -2.95 -57.29 -2.30
N ARG A 96 -2.27 -56.27 -2.86
CA ARG A 96 -0.82 -56.06 -2.68
C ARG A 96 -0.55 -54.66 -2.07
N ARG A 97 -0.01 -54.65 -0.86
CA ARG A 97 0.37 -53.44 -0.12
C ARG A 97 1.72 -52.81 -0.56
N ASP A 98 2.49 -53.51 -1.36
CA ASP A 98 3.89 -53.14 -1.71
C ASP A 98 3.96 -52.24 -2.95
N VAL A 99 3.35 -51.07 -2.93
CA VAL A 99 3.50 -50.12 -4.05
C VAL A 99 4.19 -48.85 -3.57
N GLY A 100 5.39 -48.70 -4.11
CA GLY A 100 6.28 -47.56 -3.83
C GLY A 100 5.65 -46.18 -4.06
N PRO A 101 6.34 -45.12 -3.62
CA PRO A 101 5.85 -43.75 -3.71
C PRO A 101 5.53 -43.38 -5.15
N PRO A 102 4.56 -42.46 -5.34
CA PRO A 102 4.12 -42.05 -6.66
C PRO A 102 5.25 -41.37 -7.45
N PRO A 103 5.34 -41.60 -8.77
CA PRO A 103 6.40 -41.00 -9.60
C PRO A 103 6.30 -39.51 -9.66
N LEU A 104 7.45 -38.81 -9.92
CA LEU A 104 7.60 -37.36 -10.04
C LEU A 104 6.58 -36.68 -10.97
N VAL A 105 5.98 -37.40 -11.89
CA VAL A 105 4.90 -36.97 -12.80
C VAL A 105 3.67 -36.39 -12.03
N ILE A 106 3.50 -36.73 -10.77
CA ILE A 106 2.38 -36.22 -9.95
C ILE A 106 2.54 -34.72 -9.68
N TRP A 107 3.74 -34.25 -9.46
CA TRP A 107 3.98 -32.83 -9.25
C TRP A 107 3.59 -31.99 -10.47
N LEU A 108 3.75 -32.53 -11.68
CA LEU A 108 3.32 -31.88 -12.92
C LEU A 108 1.78 -31.70 -13.00
N ALA A 109 1.00 -32.51 -12.28
CA ALA A 109 -0.44 -32.40 -12.29
C ALA A 109 -0.96 -31.18 -11.49
N PHE A 110 -0.13 -30.56 -10.64
CA PHE A 110 -0.49 -29.35 -9.88
C PHE A 110 -0.21 -28.04 -10.63
N TRP A 111 0.54 -28.08 -11.75
CA TRP A 111 0.86 -26.87 -12.52
C TRP A 111 -0.37 -26.11 -13.05
N PRO A 112 -1.46 -26.75 -13.51
CA PRO A 112 -2.66 -26.02 -13.93
C PRO A 112 -3.27 -25.19 -12.80
N ALA A 113 -3.26 -25.70 -11.57
CA ALA A 113 -3.72 -24.96 -10.40
C ALA A 113 -2.83 -23.75 -10.10
N ALA A 114 -1.51 -23.94 -10.14
CA ALA A 114 -0.56 -22.84 -9.95
C ALA A 114 -0.75 -21.77 -11.00
N ILE A 115 -0.88 -22.12 -12.26
CA ILE A 115 -1.14 -21.18 -13.37
C ILE A 115 -2.47 -20.44 -13.17
N ALA A 116 -3.54 -21.15 -12.77
CA ALA A 116 -4.82 -20.53 -12.51
C ALA A 116 -4.76 -19.53 -11.35
N ILE A 117 -4.07 -19.87 -10.25
CA ILE A 117 -3.87 -18.95 -9.11
C ILE A 117 -3.05 -17.74 -9.51
N ILE A 118 -1.94 -17.91 -10.24
CA ILE A 118 -1.12 -16.81 -10.74
C ILE A 118 -1.93 -15.91 -11.68
N GLY A 119 -2.75 -16.50 -12.56
CA GLY A 119 -3.65 -15.76 -13.44
C GLY A 119 -4.69 -14.94 -12.69
N LEU A 120 -5.25 -15.48 -11.59
CA LEU A 120 -6.17 -14.77 -10.72
C LEU A 120 -5.47 -13.61 -9.98
N ILE A 121 -4.25 -13.82 -9.51
CA ILE A 121 -3.43 -12.76 -8.89
C ILE A 121 -3.18 -11.64 -9.91
N TYR A 122 -2.80 -11.98 -11.15
CA TYR A 122 -2.60 -10.99 -12.22
C TYR A 122 -3.88 -10.20 -12.53
N TRP A 123 -5.02 -10.86 -12.56
CA TRP A 123 -6.30 -10.19 -12.81
C TRP A 123 -6.64 -9.15 -11.74
N VAL A 124 -6.26 -9.41 -10.48
CA VAL A 124 -6.46 -8.48 -9.36
C VAL A 124 -5.44 -7.34 -9.38
N VAL A 125 -4.15 -7.66 -9.52
CA VAL A 125 -3.03 -6.71 -9.41
C VAL A 125 -2.92 -5.82 -10.66
N ARG A 126 -3.20 -6.38 -11.84
CA ARG A 126 -3.11 -5.72 -13.16
C ARG A 126 -1.74 -5.10 -13.49
N ASP A 127 -0.72 -5.47 -12.76
CA ASP A 127 0.67 -5.05 -12.97
C ASP A 127 1.56 -6.30 -12.98
N PHE A 128 2.24 -6.50 -14.10
CA PHE A 128 3.08 -7.69 -14.28
C PHE A 128 4.35 -7.65 -13.43
N VAL A 129 4.95 -6.48 -13.25
CA VAL A 129 6.20 -6.31 -12.49
C VAL A 129 5.94 -6.56 -11.01
N LEU A 130 4.88 -5.95 -10.47
CA LEU A 130 4.46 -6.17 -9.08
C LEU A 130 4.06 -7.64 -8.84
N MET A 131 3.29 -8.24 -9.76
CA MET A 131 2.91 -9.65 -9.67
C MET A 131 4.14 -10.57 -9.70
N ALA A 132 5.06 -10.36 -10.65
CA ALA A 132 6.26 -11.18 -10.77
C ALA A 132 7.15 -11.04 -9.53
N GLY A 133 7.31 -9.83 -9.01
CA GLY A 133 8.03 -9.57 -7.77
C GLY A 133 7.41 -10.29 -6.57
N PHE A 134 6.08 -10.20 -6.42
CA PHE A 134 5.34 -10.87 -5.35
C PHE A 134 5.47 -12.40 -5.43
N VAL A 135 5.22 -12.99 -6.61
CA VAL A 135 5.29 -14.45 -6.81
C VAL A 135 6.71 -14.97 -6.59
N THR A 136 7.72 -14.23 -7.08
CA THR A 136 9.13 -14.60 -6.88
C THR A 136 9.54 -14.51 -5.41
N GLY A 137 9.19 -13.41 -4.74
CA GLY A 137 9.43 -13.23 -3.31
C GLY A 137 8.76 -14.32 -2.46
N LEU A 138 7.50 -14.65 -2.76
CA LEU A 138 6.77 -15.72 -2.10
C LEU A 138 7.44 -17.08 -2.33
N ALA A 139 7.86 -17.37 -3.57
CA ALA A 139 8.54 -18.63 -3.89
C ALA A 139 9.87 -18.78 -3.15
N ILE A 140 10.68 -17.72 -3.11
CA ILE A 140 11.94 -17.69 -2.34
C ILE A 140 11.65 -17.92 -0.85
N PHE A 141 10.66 -17.23 -0.29
CA PHE A 141 10.30 -17.37 1.12
C PHE A 141 9.83 -18.80 1.46
N VAL A 142 8.98 -19.39 0.62
CA VAL A 142 8.54 -20.79 0.77
C VAL A 142 9.73 -21.74 0.69
N ALA A 143 10.67 -21.51 -0.23
CA ALA A 143 11.88 -22.32 -0.34
C ALA A 143 12.75 -22.22 0.93
N VAL A 144 12.94 -21.02 1.48
CA VAL A 144 13.69 -20.80 2.73
C VAL A 144 13.01 -21.52 3.91
N LEU A 145 11.69 -21.41 4.03
CA LEU A 145 10.92 -22.12 5.07
C LEU A 145 11.00 -23.65 4.90
N ALA A 146 10.91 -24.15 3.67
CA ALA A 146 11.02 -25.59 3.40
C ALA A 146 12.42 -26.12 3.74
N LEU A 147 13.49 -25.40 3.39
CA LEU A 147 14.86 -25.74 3.75
C LEU A 147 15.07 -25.67 5.27
N GLY A 148 14.61 -24.61 5.93
CA GLY A 148 14.65 -24.47 7.38
C GLY A 148 13.87 -25.57 8.10
N GLY A 149 12.67 -25.89 7.63
CA GLY A 149 11.86 -27.00 8.14
C GLY A 149 12.54 -28.35 7.95
N ALA A 150 13.13 -28.62 6.78
CA ALA A 150 13.90 -29.84 6.53
C ALA A 150 15.14 -29.94 7.43
N MET A 151 15.84 -28.82 7.64
CA MET A 151 16.97 -28.75 8.56
C MET A 151 16.53 -29.00 10.00
N LEU A 152 15.45 -28.36 10.45
CA LEU A 152 14.87 -28.57 11.79
C LEU A 152 14.54 -30.05 12.04
N VAL A 153 13.87 -30.71 11.07
CA VAL A 153 13.52 -32.12 11.15
C VAL A 153 14.78 -33.01 11.19
N ARG A 154 15.84 -32.67 10.45
CA ARG A 154 17.13 -33.39 10.48
C ARG A 154 17.83 -33.23 11.82
N VAL A 155 17.93 -31.99 12.34
CA VAL A 155 18.54 -31.70 13.64
C VAL A 155 17.77 -32.38 14.77
N ALA A 156 16.43 -32.30 14.76
CA ALA A 156 15.60 -33.02 15.71
C ALA A 156 15.84 -34.51 15.66
N GLY A 157 15.98 -35.10 14.44
CA GLY A 157 16.33 -36.49 14.26
C GLY A 157 17.70 -36.87 14.85
N ALA A 158 18.71 -36.01 14.75
CA ALA A 158 20.03 -36.25 15.31
C ALA A 158 20.05 -36.20 16.85
N LEU A 159 19.24 -35.32 17.45
CA LEU A 159 19.15 -35.13 18.90
C LEU A 159 18.40 -36.25 19.65
N ARG A 160 17.86 -37.28 18.96
CA ARG A 160 17.09 -38.40 19.56
C ARG A 160 17.77 -39.10 20.73
N GLY A 161 19.11 -39.16 20.71
CA GLY A 161 19.91 -39.86 21.75
C GLY A 161 20.08 -39.08 23.03
N HIS A 162 19.81 -37.78 23.02
CA HIS A 162 20.12 -36.84 24.11
C HIS A 162 18.89 -36.32 24.86
N VAL A 163 17.68 -36.77 24.48
CA VAL A 163 16.41 -36.24 25.05
C VAL A 163 15.65 -37.30 25.81
N GLY A 164 14.92 -36.91 26.85
CA GLY A 164 14.08 -37.78 27.65
C GLY A 164 13.01 -38.54 26.84
N VAL A 165 12.47 -39.63 27.42
CA VAL A 165 11.63 -40.61 26.73
C VAL A 165 10.44 -39.97 26.01
N ALA A 166 9.73 -39.02 26.64
CA ALA A 166 8.57 -38.36 26.05
C ALA A 166 8.94 -37.55 24.79
N TRP A 167 10.04 -36.81 24.84
CA TRP A 167 10.55 -36.03 23.72
C TRP A 167 11.08 -36.90 22.58
N ARG A 168 11.68 -38.08 22.93
CA ARG A 168 12.17 -39.04 21.95
C ARG A 168 11.07 -39.56 21.04
N TYR A 169 9.88 -39.82 21.58
CA TYR A 169 8.73 -40.24 20.77
C TYR A 169 8.20 -39.13 19.87
N GLY A 170 8.10 -37.91 20.37
CA GLY A 170 7.68 -36.74 19.58
C GLY A 170 8.62 -36.45 18.40
N VAL A 171 9.93 -36.38 18.69
CA VAL A 171 10.99 -36.15 17.69
C VAL A 171 11.08 -37.30 16.68
N ALA A 172 10.91 -38.56 17.13
CA ALA A 172 10.88 -39.72 16.25
C ALA A 172 9.71 -39.65 15.24
N ASN A 173 8.56 -39.15 15.67
CA ASN A 173 7.39 -39.01 14.81
C ASN A 173 7.58 -37.90 13.75
N LEU A 174 8.15 -36.74 14.17
CA LEU A 174 8.54 -35.66 13.23
C LEU A 174 9.49 -36.17 12.16
N ALA A 175 10.51 -36.92 12.56
CA ALA A 175 11.50 -37.45 11.62
C ALA A 175 10.98 -38.59 10.73
N ARG A 176 9.94 -39.31 11.15
CA ARG A 176 9.29 -40.36 10.34
C ARG A 176 8.42 -39.73 9.22
N ARG A 177 7.71 -38.62 9.51
CA ARG A 177 6.83 -37.88 8.56
C ARG A 177 7.46 -36.57 8.08
N ARG A 178 8.69 -36.62 7.55
CA ARG A 178 9.47 -35.46 7.17
C ARG A 178 8.72 -34.49 6.25
N ALA A 179 8.10 -35.01 5.20
CA ALA A 179 7.41 -34.16 4.21
C ALA A 179 6.21 -33.41 4.83
N GLU A 180 5.39 -34.08 5.61
CA GLU A 180 4.23 -33.47 6.28
C GLU A 180 4.65 -32.44 7.30
N SER A 181 5.71 -32.73 8.08
CA SER A 181 6.28 -31.76 9.05
C SER A 181 6.83 -30.51 8.38
N VAL A 182 7.51 -30.65 7.23
CA VAL A 182 7.98 -29.50 6.44
C VAL A 182 6.81 -28.67 5.91
N VAL A 183 5.77 -29.32 5.38
CA VAL A 183 4.56 -28.61 4.91
C VAL A 183 3.90 -27.83 6.05
N GLN A 184 3.82 -28.41 7.25
CA GLN A 184 3.29 -27.72 8.43
C GLN A 184 4.15 -26.51 8.81
N VAL A 185 5.48 -26.64 8.82
CA VAL A 185 6.40 -25.52 9.09
C VAL A 185 6.22 -24.40 8.07
N VAL A 186 6.06 -24.73 6.79
CA VAL A 186 5.81 -23.75 5.73
C VAL A 186 4.47 -23.05 5.96
N ALA A 187 3.41 -23.79 6.24
CA ALA A 187 2.06 -23.23 6.44
C ALA A 187 2.03 -22.27 7.65
N PHE A 188 2.61 -22.68 8.79
CA PHE A 188 2.72 -21.82 9.96
C PHE A 188 3.64 -20.62 9.71
N GLY A 189 4.78 -20.83 9.06
CA GLY A 189 5.72 -19.78 8.73
C GLY A 189 5.10 -18.71 7.83
N LEU A 190 4.32 -19.11 6.83
CA LEU A 190 3.56 -18.18 5.99
C LEU A 190 2.53 -17.38 6.81
N GLY A 191 1.78 -18.03 7.69
CA GLY A 191 0.82 -17.34 8.56
C GLY A 191 1.50 -16.31 9.47
N ILE A 192 2.61 -16.69 10.12
CA ILE A 192 3.40 -15.80 10.98
C ILE A 192 4.01 -14.67 10.16
N MET A 193 4.56 -14.95 8.96
CA MET A 193 5.11 -13.92 8.07
C MET A 193 4.09 -12.82 7.78
N VAL A 194 2.89 -13.22 7.40
CA VAL A 194 1.82 -12.27 7.08
C VAL A 194 1.48 -11.41 8.29
N LEU A 195 1.38 -11.99 9.48
CA LEU A 195 1.12 -11.25 10.73
C LEU A 195 2.26 -10.30 11.08
N LEU A 196 3.51 -10.74 10.95
CA LEU A 196 4.70 -9.91 11.21
C LEU A 196 4.80 -8.76 10.21
N LEU A 197 4.58 -9.04 8.92
CA LEU A 197 4.61 -8.02 7.87
C LEU A 197 3.57 -6.93 8.13
N LEU A 198 2.37 -7.32 8.56
CA LEU A 198 1.34 -6.36 8.93
C LEU A 198 1.71 -5.54 10.16
N ALA A 199 2.24 -6.20 11.21
CA ALA A 199 2.65 -5.52 12.43
C ALA A 199 3.80 -4.53 12.15
N LEU A 200 4.76 -4.92 11.29
CA LEU A 200 5.90 -4.11 10.87
C LEU A 200 5.43 -2.89 10.07
N VAL A 201 4.65 -3.11 9.00
CA VAL A 201 4.11 -2.02 8.17
C VAL A 201 3.32 -1.02 9.00
N ARG A 202 2.48 -1.51 9.93
CA ARG A 202 1.72 -0.64 10.83
C ARG A 202 2.64 0.21 11.72
N ARG A 203 3.67 -0.42 12.29
CA ARG A 203 4.59 0.26 13.21
C ARG A 203 5.46 1.26 12.48
N ASP A 204 6.15 0.83 11.42
CA ASP A 204 7.11 1.64 10.68
C ASP A 204 6.41 2.82 10.00
N LEU A 205 5.24 2.58 9.36
CA LEU A 205 4.48 3.66 8.72
C LEU A 205 4.06 4.76 9.70
N LEU A 206 3.71 4.41 10.94
CA LEU A 206 3.29 5.38 11.95
C LEU A 206 4.46 6.01 12.70
N GLU A 207 5.51 5.24 13.01
CA GLU A 207 6.68 5.72 13.75
C GLU A 207 7.61 6.57 12.87
N ASP A 208 7.92 6.11 11.65
CA ASP A 208 8.76 6.86 10.71
C ASP A 208 8.11 8.18 10.31
N TRP A 209 6.79 8.17 10.10
CA TRP A 209 6.07 9.41 9.80
C TRP A 209 6.03 10.38 10.99
N ARG A 210 5.94 9.90 12.23
CA ARG A 210 6.04 10.74 13.43
C ARG A 210 7.45 11.25 13.66
N ALA A 211 8.45 10.43 13.38
CA ALA A 211 9.86 10.78 13.55
C ALA A 211 10.37 11.73 12.47
N SER A 212 9.74 11.72 11.28
CA SER A 212 10.10 12.63 10.17
C SER A 212 9.64 14.08 10.39
N LEU A 213 8.69 14.31 11.33
CA LEU A 213 8.22 15.66 11.66
C LEU A 213 9.13 16.25 12.76
N PRO A 214 9.87 17.34 12.49
CA PRO A 214 10.61 18.06 13.52
C PRO A 214 9.68 18.51 14.66
N ALA A 215 10.22 18.69 15.86
CA ALA A 215 9.43 19.08 17.05
C ALA A 215 8.76 20.47 16.90
N ASP A 216 9.40 21.37 16.12
CA ASP A 216 9.02 22.76 15.96
C ASP A 216 8.38 23.04 14.59
N VAL A 217 7.67 22.06 14.04
CA VAL A 217 6.98 22.21 12.75
C VAL A 217 5.79 23.15 12.94
N PRO A 218 5.60 24.15 12.04
CA PRO A 218 4.42 24.98 12.06
C PRO A 218 3.14 24.16 12.09
N ASN A 219 2.28 24.48 13.04
CA ASN A 219 0.99 23.80 13.22
C ASN A 219 -0.20 24.60 12.68
N PHE A 220 0.04 25.82 12.21
CA PHE A 220 -0.94 26.61 11.49
C PHE A 220 -0.38 27.18 10.20
N PHE A 221 -1.21 27.16 9.15
CA PHE A 221 -0.99 27.89 7.91
C PHE A 221 -2.01 29.01 7.76
N PHE A 222 -1.54 30.17 7.34
CA PHE A 222 -2.34 31.34 7.07
C PHE A 222 -2.14 31.75 5.62
N VAL A 223 -3.21 31.77 4.86
CA VAL A 223 -3.21 32.17 3.45
C VAL A 223 -4.23 33.28 3.20
N ASN A 224 -4.14 33.91 2.04
CA ASN A 224 -4.99 35.03 1.66
C ASN A 224 -4.85 36.23 2.61
N ILE A 225 -3.68 36.47 3.16
CA ILE A 225 -3.40 37.70 3.96
C ILE A 225 -3.34 38.86 3.00
N PRO A 226 -4.23 39.89 3.13
CA PRO A 226 -4.16 41.08 2.28
C PRO A 226 -2.84 41.82 2.49
N PRO A 227 -2.26 42.44 1.45
CA PRO A 227 -1.02 43.22 1.58
C PRO A 227 -1.08 44.32 2.64
N GLY A 228 -2.23 44.98 2.77
CA GLY A 228 -2.46 46.01 3.78
C GLY A 228 -2.50 45.54 5.22
N ASP A 229 -2.87 44.26 5.42
CA ASP A 229 -2.99 43.65 6.76
C ASP A 229 -1.73 42.90 7.17
N ARG A 230 -0.79 42.65 6.27
CA ARG A 230 0.38 41.78 6.46
C ARG A 230 1.13 42.08 7.74
N ASP A 231 1.56 43.32 7.92
CA ASP A 231 2.43 43.68 9.04
C ASP A 231 1.68 43.67 10.37
N ALA A 232 0.40 44.09 10.39
CA ALA A 232 -0.46 44.00 11.55
C ALA A 232 -0.79 42.55 11.92
N PHE A 233 -0.93 41.68 10.91
CA PHE A 233 -1.17 40.26 11.09
C PHE A 233 0.05 39.53 11.69
N LEU A 234 1.25 39.79 11.15
CA LEU A 234 2.49 39.19 11.66
C LEU A 234 2.79 39.71 13.08
N ALA A 235 2.58 40.98 13.38
CA ALA A 235 2.71 41.52 14.72
C ALA A 235 1.76 40.83 15.70
N TYR A 236 0.50 40.60 15.32
CA TYR A 236 -0.47 39.87 16.15
C TYR A 236 -0.02 38.46 16.46
N LEU A 237 0.53 37.72 15.49
CA LEU A 237 1.03 36.35 15.71
C LEU A 237 2.22 36.35 16.69
N HIS A 238 3.14 37.33 16.57
CA HIS A 238 4.27 37.46 17.50
C HIS A 238 3.81 37.83 18.92
N GLU A 239 2.85 38.76 19.05
CA GLU A 239 2.25 39.10 20.33
C GLU A 239 1.53 37.92 20.99
N ALA A 240 0.98 37.03 20.19
CA ALA A 240 0.34 35.79 20.63
C ALA A 240 1.34 34.67 21.00
N GLY A 241 2.66 34.94 20.95
CA GLY A 241 3.69 33.95 21.32
C GLY A 241 3.99 32.91 20.24
N ALA A 242 3.52 33.12 19.01
CA ALA A 242 3.78 32.19 17.91
C ALA A 242 5.19 32.36 17.32
N GLU A 243 5.86 31.28 17.02
CA GLU A 243 7.04 31.29 16.15
C GLU A 243 6.58 31.34 14.70
N VAL A 244 6.77 32.51 14.08
CA VAL A 244 6.26 32.80 12.72
C VAL A 244 7.32 32.53 11.69
N SER A 245 7.00 31.73 10.68
CA SER A 245 7.82 31.52 9.50
C SER A 245 7.84 32.79 8.62
N ARG A 246 8.75 32.80 7.64
CA ARG A 246 8.77 33.92 6.68
C ARG A 246 7.44 34.01 5.92
N ALA A 247 6.95 35.25 5.80
CA ALA A 247 5.80 35.51 4.95
C ALA A 247 6.26 35.61 3.49
N LEU A 248 5.57 34.91 2.60
CA LEU A 248 5.81 34.95 1.17
C LEU A 248 4.58 35.46 0.43
N PRO A 249 4.77 36.31 -0.63
CA PRO A 249 3.66 36.69 -1.48
C PRO A 249 3.17 35.50 -2.30
N MET A 250 1.88 35.44 -2.54
CA MET A 250 1.22 34.43 -3.36
C MET A 250 0.48 35.14 -4.50
N ILE A 251 0.96 34.95 -5.70
CA ILE A 251 0.44 35.57 -6.91
C ILE A 251 -0.03 34.45 -7.84
N ARG A 252 -1.23 34.60 -8.37
CA ARG A 252 -1.75 33.58 -9.30
C ARG A 252 -1.32 33.90 -10.72
N GLY A 253 -0.80 32.88 -11.40
CA GLY A 253 -0.39 33.01 -12.80
C GLY A 253 -0.53 31.69 -13.54
N ARG A 254 -0.63 31.76 -14.83
CA ARG A 254 -0.73 30.60 -15.70
C ARG A 254 0.49 30.54 -16.61
N MET A 255 1.13 29.40 -16.69
CA MET A 255 2.15 29.15 -17.71
C MET A 255 1.45 28.99 -19.07
N THR A 256 1.97 29.66 -20.11
CA THR A 256 1.39 29.69 -21.45
C THR A 256 2.25 29.00 -22.50
N ALA A 257 3.58 29.08 -22.35
CA ALA A 257 4.51 28.49 -23.31
C ALA A 257 5.84 28.05 -22.65
N ILE A 258 6.50 27.10 -23.27
CA ILE A 258 7.85 26.64 -22.92
C ILE A 258 8.71 26.74 -24.18
N ASN A 259 9.82 27.50 -24.10
CA ASN A 259 10.74 27.74 -25.22
C ASN A 259 10.03 28.26 -26.49
N GLY A 260 8.99 29.08 -26.30
CA GLY A 260 8.20 29.69 -27.39
C GLY A 260 7.13 28.76 -28.00
N ARG A 261 6.99 27.53 -27.53
CA ARG A 261 5.92 26.60 -27.97
C ARG A 261 4.78 26.62 -26.96
N LEU A 262 3.55 26.67 -27.46
CA LEU A 262 2.35 26.63 -26.60
C LEU A 262 2.27 25.29 -25.88
N LEU A 263 1.67 25.27 -24.68
CA LEU A 263 1.57 24.06 -23.87
C LEU A 263 0.76 22.96 -24.57
N ASP A 264 -0.26 23.31 -25.31
CA ASP A 264 -1.14 22.39 -26.06
C ASP A 264 -0.37 21.65 -27.20
N GLU A 265 0.80 22.14 -27.59
CA GLU A 265 1.67 21.54 -28.62
C GLU A 265 2.76 20.63 -28.02
N LEU A 266 2.79 20.50 -26.69
CA LEU A 266 3.83 19.77 -25.99
C LEU A 266 3.30 18.47 -25.42
N SER A 267 4.18 17.46 -25.36
CA SER A 267 3.94 16.21 -24.62
C SER A 267 4.91 16.14 -23.45
N PHE A 268 4.38 15.85 -22.28
CA PHE A 268 5.17 15.83 -21.06
C PHE A 268 5.63 14.44 -20.67
N PRO A 269 6.79 14.30 -19.99
CA PRO A 269 7.37 12.99 -19.64
C PRO A 269 6.52 12.17 -18.68
N LYS A 270 5.78 12.83 -17.77
CA LYS A 270 4.90 12.18 -16.80
C LYS A 270 3.44 12.43 -17.13
N GLU A 271 2.60 11.48 -16.73
CA GLU A 271 1.15 11.49 -16.95
C GLU A 271 0.45 12.69 -16.27
N ASP A 272 1.03 13.19 -15.17
CA ASP A 272 0.57 14.38 -14.44
C ASP A 272 1.16 15.69 -14.97
N GLY A 273 2.07 15.65 -15.96
CA GLY A 273 2.75 16.82 -16.53
C GLY A 273 1.78 17.85 -17.12
N ASP A 274 0.76 17.40 -17.85
CA ASP A 274 -0.30 18.25 -18.39
C ASP A 274 -1.01 19.02 -17.28
N GLY A 275 -1.35 18.34 -16.18
CA GLY A 275 -2.00 18.95 -15.02
C GLY A 275 -1.11 19.96 -14.31
N PHE A 276 0.22 19.71 -14.26
CA PHE A 276 1.18 20.66 -13.70
C PHE A 276 1.36 21.89 -14.58
N ALA A 277 1.39 21.73 -15.90
CA ALA A 277 1.64 22.83 -16.83
C ALA A 277 0.39 23.71 -17.03
N SER A 278 -0.79 23.12 -17.20
CA SER A 278 -2.01 23.83 -17.63
C SER A 278 -2.79 24.51 -16.49
N ARG A 279 -2.63 24.03 -15.25
CA ARG A 279 -3.34 24.64 -14.10
C ARG A 279 -2.80 26.02 -13.76
N GLU A 280 -3.63 26.83 -13.13
CA GLU A 280 -3.18 28.07 -12.49
C GLU A 280 -2.14 27.75 -11.40
N GLN A 281 -1.02 28.45 -11.42
CA GLN A 281 0.10 28.27 -10.50
C GLN A 281 0.11 29.39 -9.46
N ASN A 282 0.51 29.02 -8.24
CA ASN A 282 0.87 29.98 -7.23
C ASN A 282 2.35 30.36 -7.44
N LEU A 283 2.60 31.59 -7.80
CA LEU A 283 3.92 32.17 -7.99
C LEU A 283 4.30 32.96 -6.75
N THR A 284 5.59 33.01 -6.46
CA THR A 284 6.13 33.82 -5.37
C THR A 284 7.47 34.44 -5.74
N TRP A 285 7.87 35.45 -5.01
CA TRP A 285 9.23 35.95 -5.07
C TRP A 285 9.88 35.94 -3.68
N SER A 286 11.20 35.83 -3.64
CA SER A 286 11.97 35.81 -2.40
C SER A 286 13.38 36.31 -2.61
N THR A 287 13.92 37.05 -1.65
CA THR A 287 15.31 37.47 -1.67
C THR A 287 16.28 36.35 -1.35
N GLY A 288 15.92 35.46 -0.41
CA GLY A 288 16.77 34.37 0.08
C GLY A 288 16.20 32.97 -0.20
N LEU A 289 17.10 32.02 -0.33
CA LEU A 289 16.76 30.60 -0.33
C LEU A 289 16.26 30.20 1.06
N GLY A 290 15.16 29.46 1.15
CA GLY A 290 14.67 28.91 2.41
C GLY A 290 15.61 27.87 2.99
N ALA A 291 15.67 27.75 4.31
CA ALA A 291 16.46 26.73 4.99
C ALA A 291 16.00 25.29 4.66
N ASP A 292 14.77 25.16 4.23
CA ASP A 292 14.10 23.94 3.79
C ASP A 292 14.22 23.68 2.28
N ASN A 293 15.06 24.46 1.60
CA ASN A 293 15.34 24.33 0.18
C ASN A 293 16.84 24.13 -0.05
N GLU A 294 17.20 23.19 -0.91
CA GLU A 294 18.56 22.89 -1.31
C GLU A 294 18.72 23.08 -2.83
N LEU A 295 19.77 23.78 -3.27
CA LEU A 295 20.07 23.93 -4.68
C LEU A 295 20.64 22.64 -5.25
N VAL A 296 19.96 22.09 -6.25
CA VAL A 296 20.39 20.88 -6.98
C VAL A 296 21.20 21.26 -8.22
N ALA A 297 20.82 22.36 -8.90
CA ALA A 297 21.49 22.83 -10.11
C ALA A 297 21.32 24.34 -10.28
N GLY A 298 22.26 24.96 -10.98
CA GLY A 298 22.24 26.40 -11.22
C GLY A 298 22.74 27.21 -10.02
N ARG A 299 22.30 28.44 -9.90
CA ARG A 299 22.63 29.34 -8.80
C ARG A 299 21.40 30.08 -8.28
N TRP A 300 21.40 30.41 -7.00
CA TRP A 300 20.46 31.38 -6.45
C TRP A 300 20.83 32.80 -6.92
N TRP A 301 19.84 33.67 -7.01
CA TRP A 301 20.07 35.08 -7.42
C TRP A 301 20.85 35.88 -6.40
N ARG A 302 21.47 36.93 -6.89
CA ARG A 302 22.18 37.94 -6.15
C ARG A 302 21.35 39.23 -6.13
N PRO A 303 21.68 40.23 -5.31
CA PRO A 303 20.98 41.52 -5.30
C PRO A 303 20.87 42.18 -6.69
N GLU A 304 21.89 42.02 -7.55
CA GLU A 304 21.94 42.52 -8.92
C GLU A 304 20.96 41.82 -9.88
N ASP A 305 20.44 40.68 -9.53
CA ASP A 305 19.44 39.93 -10.31
C ASP A 305 18.00 40.44 -10.02
N ALA A 306 17.82 41.43 -9.15
CA ALA A 306 16.52 42.01 -8.87
C ALA A 306 15.88 42.58 -10.15
N GLY A 307 14.61 42.21 -10.39
CA GLY A 307 13.87 42.58 -11.61
C GLY A 307 14.28 41.82 -12.87
N GLN A 308 15.29 40.96 -12.81
CA GLN A 308 15.68 40.15 -13.97
C GLN A 308 14.65 39.03 -14.21
N PRO A 309 14.40 38.66 -15.48
CA PRO A 309 13.45 37.65 -15.86
C PRO A 309 13.99 36.23 -15.60
N LEU A 310 14.15 35.86 -14.33
CA LEU A 310 14.68 34.60 -13.87
C LEU A 310 13.63 33.83 -13.02
N VAL A 311 13.74 32.52 -12.99
CA VAL A 311 12.91 31.64 -12.12
C VAL A 311 13.73 30.51 -11.56
N SER A 312 13.49 30.15 -10.29
CA SER A 312 13.93 28.93 -9.66
C SER A 312 12.76 27.94 -9.61
N ILE A 313 12.98 26.73 -10.08
CA ILE A 313 11.96 25.69 -10.15
C ILE A 313 12.25 24.57 -9.14
N ALA A 314 11.21 23.96 -8.59
CA ALA A 314 11.34 22.75 -7.76
C ALA A 314 11.66 21.52 -8.63
N THR A 315 12.36 20.54 -8.05
CA THR A 315 12.71 19.28 -8.73
C THR A 315 11.47 18.54 -9.25
N GLU A 316 10.39 18.51 -8.47
CA GLU A 316 9.14 17.87 -8.84
C GLU A 316 8.54 18.53 -10.10
N TYR A 317 8.59 19.86 -10.16
CA TYR A 317 8.11 20.62 -11.32
C TYR A 317 8.97 20.36 -12.55
N ARG A 318 10.32 20.35 -12.38
CA ARG A 318 11.26 19.95 -13.43
C ARG A 318 10.96 18.58 -14.00
N ASP A 319 10.79 17.59 -13.12
CA ASP A 319 10.70 16.18 -13.49
C ASP A 319 9.33 15.83 -14.10
N SER A 320 8.25 16.51 -13.71
CA SER A 320 6.93 16.31 -14.29
C SER A 320 6.80 16.91 -15.68
N ILE A 321 7.42 18.06 -15.92
CA ILE A 321 7.32 18.79 -17.21
C ILE A 321 8.52 18.50 -18.13
N GLY A 322 9.66 18.08 -17.56
CA GLY A 322 10.88 17.80 -18.32
C GLY A 322 11.76 19.05 -18.57
N LEU A 323 11.68 20.04 -17.67
CA LEU A 323 12.41 21.31 -17.80
C LEU A 323 13.91 21.17 -17.53
N LYS A 324 14.69 22.05 -18.14
CA LYS A 324 16.15 22.13 -17.99
C LYS A 324 16.57 23.54 -17.60
N LEU A 325 17.78 23.65 -17.04
CA LEU A 325 18.40 24.96 -16.85
C LEU A 325 18.51 25.71 -18.19
N GLY A 326 18.15 26.98 -18.17
CA GLY A 326 18.17 27.82 -19.35
C GLY A 326 16.90 27.85 -20.17
N ASP A 327 15.95 26.92 -19.93
CA ASP A 327 14.65 26.93 -20.60
C ASP A 327 13.90 28.24 -20.31
N ARG A 328 13.11 28.68 -21.30
CA ARG A 328 12.29 29.88 -21.19
C ARG A 328 10.84 29.53 -20.94
N LEU A 329 10.30 30.07 -19.87
CA LEU A 329 8.91 29.86 -19.47
C LEU A 329 8.14 31.15 -19.65
N SER A 330 7.02 31.12 -20.36
CA SER A 330 6.13 32.28 -20.49
C SER A 330 4.94 32.11 -19.56
N PHE A 331 4.61 33.17 -18.85
CA PHE A 331 3.49 33.24 -17.91
C PHE A 331 2.55 34.38 -18.28
N ASP A 332 1.28 34.19 -17.99
CA ASP A 332 0.27 35.23 -17.92
C ASP A 332 -0.14 35.42 -16.45
N VAL A 333 -0.06 36.68 -16.00
CA VAL A 333 -0.42 37.06 -14.64
C VAL A 333 -1.31 38.30 -14.75
N ALA A 334 -2.58 38.16 -14.39
CA ALA A 334 -3.57 39.24 -14.46
C ALA A 334 -3.70 39.90 -15.86
N GLY A 335 -3.45 39.16 -16.93
CA GLY A 335 -3.51 39.64 -18.31
C GLY A 335 -2.19 40.23 -18.85
N GLU A 336 -1.16 40.25 -18.02
CA GLU A 336 0.18 40.65 -18.46
C GLU A 336 1.04 39.42 -18.69
N SER A 337 1.59 39.32 -19.91
CA SER A 337 2.46 38.18 -20.29
C SER A 337 3.93 38.57 -20.16
N PHE A 338 4.72 37.69 -19.54
CA PHE A 338 6.17 37.85 -19.44
C PHE A 338 6.87 36.50 -19.60
N THR A 339 8.14 36.53 -20.00
CA THR A 339 8.95 35.35 -20.21
C THR A 339 10.18 35.40 -19.30
N VAL A 340 10.46 34.28 -18.63
CA VAL A 340 11.59 34.14 -17.70
C VAL A 340 12.44 32.93 -18.05
N GLN A 341 13.70 32.95 -17.61
CA GLN A 341 14.64 31.86 -17.81
C GLN A 341 14.82 31.03 -16.52
N VAL A 342 14.86 29.74 -16.64
CA VAL A 342 15.16 28.84 -15.52
C VAL A 342 16.64 29.02 -15.12
N ALA A 343 16.86 29.65 -13.98
CA ALA A 343 18.20 29.96 -13.45
C ALA A 343 18.70 28.88 -12.47
N SER A 344 17.78 28.18 -11.79
CA SER A 344 18.14 27.14 -10.84
C SER A 344 17.04 26.11 -10.64
N VAL A 345 17.46 24.96 -10.18
CA VAL A 345 16.59 23.86 -9.72
C VAL A 345 16.89 23.61 -8.25
N ARG A 346 15.84 23.51 -7.44
CA ARG A 346 15.93 23.26 -6.00
C ARG A 346 15.12 22.08 -5.55
N GLN A 347 15.66 21.34 -4.59
CA GLN A 347 14.94 20.32 -3.82
C GLN A 347 14.21 21.02 -2.68
N VAL A 348 12.91 20.80 -2.57
CA VAL A 348 12.06 21.37 -1.52
C VAL A 348 11.72 20.29 -0.51
N LYS A 349 11.89 20.58 0.79
CA LYS A 349 11.43 19.73 1.88
C LYS A 349 9.98 20.11 2.23
N TRP A 350 9.01 19.49 1.55
CA TRP A 350 7.59 19.79 1.73
C TRP A 350 7.06 19.41 3.12
N ASP A 351 7.69 18.44 3.77
CA ASP A 351 7.39 17.97 5.11
C ASP A 351 7.86 18.93 6.23
N SER A 352 8.57 19.99 5.87
CA SER A 352 8.94 21.09 6.79
C SER A 352 7.73 21.96 7.22
N PHE A 353 6.61 21.87 6.50
CA PHE A 353 5.44 22.72 6.66
C PHE A 353 5.78 24.24 6.67
N GLN A 354 6.86 24.61 6.02
CA GLN A 354 7.19 25.99 5.74
C GLN A 354 6.51 26.44 4.43
N PRO A 355 6.17 27.74 4.27
CA PRO A 355 5.65 28.24 3.01
C PRO A 355 6.62 27.99 1.87
N ASN A 356 6.22 27.18 0.89
CA ASN A 356 7.00 26.84 -0.29
C ASN A 356 6.16 26.86 -1.57
N PHE A 357 6.84 27.08 -2.68
CA PHE A 357 6.22 27.19 -4.00
C PHE A 357 7.05 26.42 -5.03
N PHE A 358 6.42 25.90 -6.06
CA PHE A 358 7.15 25.25 -7.15
C PHE A 358 8.01 26.22 -7.96
N LEU A 359 7.53 27.47 -8.07
CA LEU A 359 8.13 28.55 -8.87
C LEU A 359 8.43 29.74 -7.96
N VAL A 360 9.70 30.13 -7.87
CA VAL A 360 10.14 31.29 -7.09
C VAL A 360 10.90 32.25 -8.02
N PHE A 361 10.63 33.53 -7.92
CA PHE A 361 11.21 34.59 -8.74
C PHE A 361 12.12 35.48 -7.90
N PRO A 362 13.05 36.19 -8.50
CA PRO A 362 13.76 37.29 -7.82
C PRO A 362 12.78 38.42 -7.48
N PRO A 363 13.08 39.25 -6.46
CA PRO A 363 12.28 40.42 -6.15
C PRO A 363 12.33 41.42 -7.30
N GLY A 364 11.31 42.26 -7.44
CA GLY A 364 11.22 43.33 -8.46
C GLY A 364 10.49 42.93 -9.75
N LEU A 365 10.29 41.64 -10.02
CA LEU A 365 9.58 41.21 -11.22
C LEU A 365 8.05 41.14 -11.01
N LEU A 366 7.61 40.71 -9.85
CA LEU A 366 6.19 40.50 -9.53
C LEU A 366 5.67 41.41 -8.41
N ASP A 367 6.48 42.35 -7.91
CA ASP A 367 6.17 43.17 -6.74
C ASP A 367 4.97 44.08 -6.93
N ALA A 368 4.76 44.58 -8.16
CA ALA A 368 3.63 45.44 -8.51
C ALA A 368 2.32 44.65 -8.75
N THR A 369 2.38 43.34 -8.80
CA THR A 369 1.22 42.49 -9.12
C THR A 369 0.36 42.29 -7.88
N ALA A 370 -0.94 42.44 -8.05
CA ALA A 370 -1.90 42.17 -6.98
C ALA A 370 -1.81 40.69 -6.53
N GLY A 371 -1.52 40.51 -5.28
CA GLY A 371 -1.41 39.18 -4.67
C GLY A 371 -1.81 39.20 -3.20
N THR A 372 -1.84 38.05 -2.59
CA THR A 372 -2.02 37.90 -1.14
C THR A 372 -0.71 37.42 -0.52
N TRP A 373 -0.66 37.38 0.78
CA TRP A 373 0.49 36.81 1.49
C TRP A 373 0.12 35.51 2.18
N MET A 374 1.13 34.71 2.41
CA MET A 374 1.03 33.42 3.08
C MET A 374 2.17 33.29 4.10
N THR A 375 1.86 32.76 5.25
CA THR A 375 2.84 32.39 6.29
C THR A 375 2.40 31.15 7.03
N SER A 376 3.30 30.55 7.79
CA SER A 376 2.98 29.52 8.76
C SER A 376 3.48 29.93 10.14
N ALA A 377 2.89 29.36 11.18
CA ALA A 377 3.32 29.63 12.53
C ALA A 377 3.22 28.37 13.41
N TYR A 378 4.09 28.28 14.39
CA TYR A 378 4.07 27.28 15.42
C TYR A 378 3.61 27.90 16.74
N PHE A 379 2.58 27.29 17.34
CA PHE A 379 2.14 27.58 18.70
C PHE A 379 2.50 26.40 19.60
N ALA A 380 3.22 26.64 20.68
CA ALA A 380 3.61 25.61 21.61
C ALA A 380 2.40 24.92 22.25
N PRO A 381 2.48 23.61 22.53
CA PRO A 381 1.40 22.87 23.20
C PRO A 381 1.13 23.46 24.60
N GLY A 382 -0.14 23.73 24.89
CA GLY A 382 -0.58 24.27 26.19
C GLY A 382 -0.64 25.80 26.27
N GLU A 383 -0.15 26.52 25.27
CA GLU A 383 -0.32 27.98 25.21
C GLU A 383 -1.69 28.37 24.60
N PRO A 384 -2.22 29.55 25.00
CA PRO A 384 -3.47 30.04 24.42
C PRO A 384 -3.33 30.26 22.92
N ARG A 385 -4.17 29.63 22.13
CA ARG A 385 -4.21 29.81 20.66
C ARG A 385 -5.36 30.78 20.34
N PRO A 386 -5.11 32.08 20.17
CA PRO A 386 -6.18 33.08 20.02
C PRO A 386 -6.76 33.10 18.59
N ILE A 387 -6.94 31.90 17.98
CA ILE A 387 -7.39 31.75 16.59
C ILE A 387 -8.78 32.36 16.36
N ALA A 388 -9.70 32.19 17.33
CA ALA A 388 -11.05 32.77 17.21
C ALA A 388 -11.04 34.31 17.19
N GLN A 389 -10.12 34.95 17.92
CA GLN A 389 -9.95 36.39 17.90
C GLN A 389 -9.24 36.85 16.62
N LEU A 390 -8.24 36.09 16.16
CA LEU A 390 -7.53 36.31 14.92
C LEU A 390 -8.50 36.34 13.72
N VAL A 391 -9.36 35.33 13.60
CA VAL A 391 -10.36 35.25 12.50
C VAL A 391 -11.35 36.42 12.56
N LYS A 392 -11.74 36.87 13.76
CA LYS A 392 -12.60 38.06 13.91
C LYS A 392 -11.89 39.35 13.49
N ARG A 393 -10.60 39.48 13.79
CA ARG A 393 -9.81 40.68 13.46
C ARG A 393 -9.39 40.74 11.99
N PHE A 394 -9.09 39.56 11.41
CA PHE A 394 -8.63 39.44 10.02
C PHE A 394 -9.53 38.46 9.24
N PRO A 395 -10.76 38.81 8.90
CA PRO A 395 -11.75 37.90 8.34
C PRO A 395 -11.41 37.39 6.93
N SER A 396 -10.52 38.09 6.21
CA SER A 396 -10.06 37.70 4.88
C SER A 396 -9.01 36.59 4.92
N VAL A 397 -8.40 36.35 6.06
CA VAL A 397 -7.34 35.35 6.22
C VAL A 397 -7.94 33.97 6.38
N SER A 398 -7.51 33.03 5.56
CA SER A 398 -7.87 31.61 5.69
C SER A 398 -6.88 30.92 6.62
N VAL A 399 -7.40 30.27 7.66
CA VAL A 399 -6.61 29.57 8.68
C VAL A 399 -6.73 28.06 8.47
N PHE A 400 -5.62 27.39 8.35
CA PHE A 400 -5.54 25.92 8.30
C PHE A 400 -4.83 25.39 9.54
N ASP A 401 -5.57 24.69 10.37
CA ASP A 401 -5.05 24.00 11.57
C ASP A 401 -4.50 22.63 11.15
N LEU A 402 -3.19 22.54 11.04
CA LEU A 402 -2.49 21.31 10.64
C LEU A 402 -2.61 20.21 11.68
N ASP A 403 -2.61 20.56 12.98
CA ASP A 403 -2.78 19.57 14.06
C ASP A 403 -4.11 18.84 13.88
N SER A 404 -5.20 19.57 13.60
CA SER A 404 -6.52 19.00 13.33
C SER A 404 -6.56 18.16 12.07
N ILE A 405 -5.95 18.61 10.99
CA ILE A 405 -5.86 17.87 9.71
C ILE A 405 -5.06 16.58 9.91
N LEU A 406 -3.90 16.67 10.57
CA LEU A 406 -3.05 15.53 10.84
C LEU A 406 -3.73 14.54 11.81
N ALA A 407 -4.47 15.02 12.81
CA ALA A 407 -5.27 14.18 13.71
C ALA A 407 -6.36 13.42 12.94
N GLN A 408 -7.01 14.07 11.97
CA GLN A 408 -8.01 13.44 11.12
C GLN A 408 -7.36 12.36 10.23
N VAL A 409 -6.22 12.66 9.59
CA VAL A 409 -5.45 11.69 8.79
C VAL A 409 -5.02 10.49 9.65
N ARG A 410 -4.48 10.74 10.85
CA ARG A 410 -4.14 9.66 11.81
C ARG A 410 -5.35 8.79 12.14
N GLY A 411 -6.49 9.42 12.41
CA GLY A 411 -7.76 8.71 12.65
C GLY A 411 -8.17 7.81 11.48
N VAL A 412 -7.96 8.25 10.24
CA VAL A 412 -8.20 7.45 9.03
C VAL A 412 -7.24 6.26 8.97
N ILE A 413 -5.95 6.49 9.19
CA ILE A 413 -4.92 5.45 9.18
C ILE A 413 -5.17 4.41 10.27
N ASP A 414 -5.48 4.83 11.50
CA ASP A 414 -5.76 3.92 12.61
C ASP A 414 -6.96 3.02 12.34
N LYS A 415 -8.02 3.57 11.77
CA LYS A 415 -9.21 2.78 11.43
C LYS A 415 -8.97 1.88 10.21
N ALA A 416 -8.21 2.33 9.21
CA ALA A 416 -7.75 1.47 8.12
C ALA A 416 -6.91 0.30 8.63
N ALA A 417 -6.03 0.53 9.61
CA ALA A 417 -5.27 -0.52 10.26
C ALA A 417 -6.17 -1.55 10.98
N VAL A 418 -7.23 -1.09 11.68
CA VAL A 418 -8.23 -1.98 12.29
C VAL A 418 -8.95 -2.81 11.23
N ALA A 419 -9.31 -2.22 10.09
CA ALA A 419 -9.92 -2.93 8.98
C ALA A 419 -9.03 -4.05 8.45
N VAL A 420 -7.78 -3.74 8.18
CA VAL A 420 -6.78 -4.70 7.72
C VAL A 420 -6.58 -5.80 8.77
N GLN A 421 -6.43 -5.47 10.05
CA GLN A 421 -6.32 -6.46 11.13
C GLN A 421 -7.52 -7.41 11.20
N SER A 422 -8.73 -6.92 10.95
CA SER A 422 -9.94 -7.73 10.92
C SER A 422 -9.91 -8.75 9.79
N VAL A 423 -9.52 -8.35 8.59
CA VAL A 423 -9.34 -9.26 7.45
C VAL A 423 -8.29 -10.34 7.77
N PHE A 424 -7.20 -9.97 8.45
CA PHE A 424 -6.17 -10.93 8.87
C PHE A 424 -6.67 -11.89 9.92
N LEU A 425 -7.47 -11.44 10.89
CA LEU A 425 -8.08 -12.33 11.88
C LEU A 425 -8.94 -13.39 11.19
N PHE A 426 -9.74 -13.01 10.19
CA PHE A 426 -10.51 -13.97 9.39
C PHE A 426 -9.61 -14.93 8.62
N THR A 427 -8.54 -14.46 8.02
CA THR A 427 -7.57 -15.29 7.29
C THR A 427 -6.87 -16.27 8.24
N LEU A 428 -6.51 -15.83 9.45
CA LEU A 428 -5.93 -16.68 10.49
C LEU A 428 -6.91 -17.78 10.94
N LEU A 429 -8.16 -17.42 11.18
CA LEU A 429 -9.21 -18.38 11.55
C LEU A 429 -9.44 -19.41 10.43
N ALA A 430 -9.47 -18.96 9.17
CA ALA A 430 -9.55 -19.85 8.02
C ALA A 430 -8.34 -20.80 7.95
N GLY A 431 -7.12 -20.29 8.11
CA GLY A 431 -5.90 -21.09 8.17
C GLY A 431 -5.90 -22.10 9.32
N PHE A 432 -6.43 -21.70 10.49
CA PHE A 432 -6.57 -22.59 11.64
C PHE A 432 -7.59 -23.70 11.39
N THR A 433 -8.70 -23.43 10.72
CA THR A 433 -9.68 -24.47 10.33
C THR A 433 -9.08 -25.49 9.37
N VAL A 434 -8.28 -25.04 8.40
CA VAL A 434 -7.55 -25.94 7.47
C VAL A 434 -6.55 -26.81 8.24
N LEU A 435 -5.84 -26.24 9.21
CA LEU A 435 -4.91 -27.00 10.06
C LEU A 435 -5.63 -28.06 10.89
N LEU A 436 -6.76 -27.68 11.52
CA LEU A 436 -7.59 -28.65 12.27
C LEU A 436 -8.06 -29.80 11.37
N ALA A 437 -8.53 -29.51 10.15
CA ALA A 437 -8.95 -30.52 9.18
C ALA A 437 -7.77 -31.44 8.80
N ALA A 438 -6.57 -30.89 8.58
CA ALA A 438 -5.37 -31.70 8.29
C ALA A 438 -4.96 -32.59 9.46
N VAL A 439 -5.07 -32.11 10.70
CA VAL A 439 -4.80 -32.92 11.92
C VAL A 439 -5.85 -34.02 12.10
N GLN A 440 -7.13 -33.73 11.84
CA GLN A 440 -8.20 -34.74 11.92
C GLN A 440 -8.03 -35.84 10.86
N ALA A 441 -7.76 -35.44 9.61
CA ALA A 441 -7.49 -36.44 8.53
C ALA A 441 -6.31 -37.34 8.88
N SER A 442 -5.25 -36.82 9.47
CA SER A 442 -4.09 -37.59 9.94
C SER A 442 -4.41 -38.50 11.12
N ARG A 443 -5.39 -38.16 11.98
CA ARG A 443 -5.86 -39.02 13.09
C ARG A 443 -6.71 -40.19 12.59
N ASP A 444 -7.57 -40.00 11.63
CA ASP A 444 -8.42 -41.03 11.08
C ASP A 444 -7.60 -42.07 10.32
N GLU A 445 -6.55 -41.68 9.62
CA GLU A 445 -5.58 -42.59 9.01
C GLU A 445 -4.93 -43.54 10.06
N ARG A 446 -4.59 -42.99 11.25
CA ARG A 446 -4.01 -43.77 12.36
C ARG A 446 -5.00 -44.75 13.02
N ARG A 447 -6.30 -44.46 13.03
CA ARG A 447 -7.32 -45.33 13.55
C ARG A 447 -7.60 -46.54 12.65
N PHE A 448 -7.30 -46.43 11.37
CA PHE A 448 -7.40 -47.56 10.42
C PHE A 448 -6.13 -48.41 10.35
N GLU A 449 -5.00 -47.97 10.91
CA GLU A 449 -3.73 -48.70 10.95
C GLU A 449 -3.54 -49.46 12.29
N SER A 450 -4.32 -49.16 13.32
CA SER A 450 -4.36 -49.88 14.62
C SER A 450 -5.48 -50.88 14.68
#